data_b04c364bb15415ca082f924a52989c2e
#
_entry.id   b04c364bb15415ca082f924a52989c2e
#
_cell.length_a   1.000
_cell.length_b   1.000
_cell.length_c   1.000
_cell.angle_alpha   90.00
_cell.angle_beta   90.00
_cell.angle_gamma   90.00
#
_symmetry.space_group_name_H-M   'P 1'
#
loop_
_entity.id
_entity.type
_entity.pdbx_description
1 polymer ?
#
loop_
_entity_poly.entity_id
_entity_poly.type
_entity_poly.pdbx_seq_one_letter_code
_entity_poly.pdbx_strand_id
1 'polypeptide(L)'
;WDNFLYFFGLLFYDLLSFGFGYGRSRFVRAKTVMKYIPTSVEKGLKGGIVYHDGQFDDSRMAISLAQTCVDNGGVALNKMKVKSIIHTDGKASGVVVEDLLTGEEYSVKARSVVNAGGIFVDDVMKMDSSSHTKMIVPSQGVHLVLDMKFLQSDYAIMVPKTSDGRVLFAVPW
;
A
#
# COMPACT_ATOMS: atom_id res chain seq x y z
N TRP A 1 -23.84 -5.33 14.26
CA TRP A 1 -23.76 -4.14 13.41
C TRP A 1 -22.53 -4.16 12.52
N ASP A 2 -21.35 -4.62 13.02
CA ASP A 2 -20.08 -4.56 12.28
C ASP A 2 -20.12 -5.34 10.95
N ASN A 3 -20.66 -6.59 10.98
CA ASN A 3 -20.76 -7.42 9.77
C ASN A 3 -21.63 -6.77 8.66
N PHE A 4 -22.65 -6.03 9.08
CA PHE A 4 -23.55 -5.33 8.16
C PHE A 4 -22.85 -4.13 7.51
N LEU A 5 -22.11 -3.36 8.31
CA LEU A 5 -21.33 -2.23 7.84
C LEU A 5 -20.26 -2.68 6.84
N TYR A 6 -19.50 -3.73 7.16
CA TYR A 6 -18.49 -4.30 6.26
C TYR A 6 -19.10 -4.81 4.95
N PHE A 7 -20.24 -5.49 5.02
CA PHE A 7 -20.91 -5.99 3.83
C PHE A 7 -21.35 -4.85 2.90
N PHE A 8 -21.95 -3.79 3.43
CA PHE A 8 -22.35 -2.63 2.61
C PHE A 8 -21.15 -1.86 2.09
N GLY A 9 -20.08 -1.71 2.88
CA GLY A 9 -18.83 -1.11 2.43
C GLY A 9 -18.24 -1.84 1.22
N LEU A 10 -18.18 -3.18 1.29
CA LEU A 10 -17.67 -4.00 0.18
C LEU A 10 -18.62 -4.02 -1.03
N LEU A 11 -19.93 -3.99 -0.81
CA LEU A 11 -20.90 -3.84 -1.91
C LEU A 11 -20.73 -2.50 -2.63
N PHE A 12 -20.47 -1.42 -1.88
CA PHE A 12 -20.17 -0.12 -2.46
C PHE A 12 -18.83 -0.11 -3.20
N TYR A 13 -17.83 -0.79 -2.67
CA TYR A 13 -16.56 -1.03 -3.37
C TYR A 13 -16.76 -1.76 -4.70
N ASP A 14 -17.55 -2.84 -4.72
CA ASP A 14 -17.89 -3.56 -5.95
C ASP A 14 -18.63 -2.66 -6.95
N LEU A 15 -19.51 -1.79 -6.49
CA LEU A 15 -20.21 -0.82 -7.34
C LEU A 15 -19.24 0.19 -7.96
N LEU A 16 -18.31 0.72 -7.17
CA LEU A 16 -17.28 1.67 -7.64
C LEU A 16 -16.30 1.04 -8.64
N SER A 17 -16.13 -0.28 -8.62
CA SER A 17 -15.27 -0.98 -9.58
C SER A 17 -15.86 -1.04 -11.00
N PHE A 18 -17.09 -0.59 -11.21
CA PHE A 18 -17.81 -0.55 -12.52
C PHE A 18 -17.73 -1.88 -13.30
N GLY A 19 -17.61 -3.02 -12.62
CA GLY A 19 -17.48 -4.33 -13.25
C GLY A 19 -16.05 -4.73 -13.65
N PHE A 20 -15.04 -3.90 -13.40
CA PHE A 20 -13.62 -4.24 -13.60
C PHE A 20 -12.99 -4.97 -12.40
N GLY A 21 -13.78 -5.28 -11.37
CA GLY A 21 -13.32 -6.03 -10.21
C GLY A 21 -13.05 -7.52 -10.51
N TYR A 22 -12.19 -8.14 -9.72
CA TYR A 22 -11.83 -9.56 -9.82
C TYR A 22 -12.96 -10.52 -9.41
N GLY A 23 -14.07 -10.02 -8.86
CA GLY A 23 -15.25 -10.78 -8.47
C GLY A 23 -16.16 -9.97 -7.55
N ARG A 24 -17.38 -10.51 -7.29
CA ARG A 24 -18.35 -9.82 -6.43
C ARG A 24 -18.22 -10.25 -4.99
N SER A 25 -18.35 -9.31 -4.09
CA SER A 25 -18.40 -9.56 -2.65
C SER A 25 -19.68 -10.32 -2.28
N ARG A 26 -19.56 -11.29 -1.37
CA ARG A 26 -20.70 -12.12 -0.96
C ARG A 26 -20.57 -12.59 0.48
N PHE A 27 -21.70 -12.64 1.17
CA PHE A 27 -21.77 -13.28 2.48
C PHE A 27 -21.77 -14.81 2.35
N VAL A 28 -21.03 -15.49 3.23
CA VAL A 28 -20.98 -16.94 3.32
C VAL A 28 -21.25 -17.42 4.76
N ARG A 29 -21.96 -18.54 4.90
CA ARG A 29 -22.28 -19.12 6.22
C ARG A 29 -21.05 -19.77 6.84
N ALA A 30 -21.04 -19.96 8.14
CA ALA A 30 -19.94 -20.57 8.90
C ALA A 30 -19.46 -21.90 8.29
N LYS A 31 -20.37 -22.78 7.87
CA LYS A 31 -20.02 -24.05 7.20
C LYS A 31 -19.18 -23.83 5.92
N THR A 32 -19.46 -22.79 5.17
CA THR A 32 -18.68 -22.43 3.96
C THR A 32 -17.33 -21.85 4.31
N VAL A 33 -17.26 -21.03 5.37
CA VAL A 33 -15.97 -20.54 5.90
C VAL A 33 -15.08 -21.70 6.30
N MET A 34 -15.61 -22.67 7.08
CA MET A 34 -14.87 -23.88 7.47
C MET A 34 -14.39 -24.72 6.28
N LYS A 35 -15.15 -24.71 5.16
CA LYS A 35 -14.71 -25.36 3.92
C LYS A 35 -13.55 -24.63 3.24
N TYR A 36 -13.59 -23.30 3.23
CA TYR A 36 -12.54 -22.49 2.61
C TYR A 36 -11.29 -22.41 3.49
N ILE A 37 -11.46 -22.35 4.80
CA ILE A 37 -10.38 -22.22 5.78
C ILE A 37 -10.60 -23.24 6.90
N PRO A 38 -10.14 -24.48 6.69
CA PRO A 38 -10.39 -25.59 7.63
C PRO A 38 -9.78 -25.39 9.02
N THR A 39 -8.75 -24.54 9.12
CA THR A 39 -8.07 -24.21 10.39
C THR A 39 -8.77 -23.14 11.20
N SER A 40 -9.89 -22.59 10.73
CA SER A 40 -10.68 -21.60 11.47
C SER A 40 -11.32 -22.20 12.74
N VAL A 41 -11.43 -21.38 13.78
CA VAL A 41 -12.14 -21.77 15.02
C VAL A 41 -13.65 -21.72 14.76
N GLU A 42 -14.32 -22.88 14.86
CA GLU A 42 -15.77 -23.01 14.62
C GLU A 42 -16.60 -22.33 15.72
N LYS A 43 -16.14 -22.40 16.97
CA LYS A 43 -16.87 -21.85 18.11
C LYS A 43 -17.09 -20.35 17.99
N GLY A 44 -18.36 -19.93 17.86
CA GLY A 44 -18.75 -18.53 17.73
C GLY A 44 -18.70 -17.99 16.30
N LEU A 45 -18.25 -18.78 15.33
CA LEU A 45 -18.21 -18.38 13.92
C LEU A 45 -19.64 -18.28 13.36
N LYS A 46 -20.07 -17.09 12.95
CA LYS A 46 -21.40 -16.83 12.38
C LYS A 46 -21.39 -16.92 10.84
N GLY A 47 -20.27 -16.62 10.22
CA GLY A 47 -20.06 -16.56 8.79
C GLY A 47 -18.89 -15.66 8.42
N GLY A 48 -18.80 -15.31 7.17
CA GLY A 48 -17.77 -14.42 6.65
C GLY A 48 -18.25 -13.67 5.40
N ILE A 49 -17.46 -12.73 4.96
CA ILE A 49 -17.64 -12.05 3.69
C ILE A 49 -16.45 -12.43 2.81
N VAL A 50 -16.73 -12.95 1.63
CA VAL A 50 -15.71 -13.18 0.59
C VAL A 50 -15.67 -11.95 -0.29
N TYR A 51 -14.50 -11.37 -0.47
CA TYR A 51 -14.22 -10.30 -1.42
C TYR A 51 -12.93 -10.61 -2.17
N HIS A 52 -12.64 -9.87 -3.21
CA HIS A 52 -11.49 -10.10 -4.06
C HIS A 52 -10.58 -8.88 -4.03
N ASP A 53 -9.29 -9.13 -3.97
CA ASP A 53 -8.27 -8.09 -3.97
C ASP A 53 -7.05 -8.58 -4.75
N GLY A 54 -6.16 -7.65 -5.13
CA GLY A 54 -4.93 -7.97 -5.84
C GLY A 54 -3.79 -8.29 -4.87
N GLN A 55 -3.00 -9.29 -5.21
CA GLN A 55 -1.73 -9.60 -4.54
C GLN A 55 -0.61 -9.58 -5.57
N PHE A 56 0.50 -8.98 -5.21
CA PHE A 56 1.70 -8.93 -6.06
C PHE A 56 2.97 -8.88 -5.23
N ASP A 57 4.09 -9.24 -5.83
CA ASP A 57 5.42 -9.04 -5.25
C ASP A 57 5.79 -7.55 -5.38
N ASP A 58 5.85 -6.84 -4.24
CA ASP A 58 6.13 -5.41 -4.18
C ASP A 58 7.47 -5.04 -4.82
N SER A 59 8.50 -5.84 -4.58
CA SER A 59 9.84 -5.62 -5.13
C SER A 59 9.86 -5.76 -6.64
N ARG A 60 9.21 -6.80 -7.15
CA ARG A 60 9.07 -7.03 -8.59
C ARG A 60 8.25 -5.92 -9.26
N MET A 61 7.16 -5.48 -8.63
CA MET A 61 6.35 -4.37 -9.14
C MET A 61 7.17 -3.09 -9.23
N ALA A 62 7.93 -2.75 -8.19
CA ALA A 62 8.79 -1.57 -8.16
C ALA A 62 9.85 -1.61 -9.28
N ILE A 63 10.50 -2.76 -9.49
CA ILE A 63 11.47 -2.96 -10.57
C ILE A 63 10.78 -2.82 -11.94
N SER A 64 9.62 -3.42 -12.12
CA SER A 64 8.85 -3.35 -13.38
C SER A 64 8.43 -1.91 -13.70
N LEU A 65 8.03 -1.13 -12.69
CA LEU A 65 7.69 0.29 -12.85
C LEU A 65 8.92 1.12 -13.23
N ALA A 66 10.07 0.88 -12.59
CA ALA A 66 11.33 1.55 -12.94
C ALA A 66 11.76 1.21 -14.37
N GLN A 67 11.68 -0.06 -14.77
CA GLN A 67 11.97 -0.49 -16.14
C GLN A 67 11.02 0.18 -17.14
N THR A 68 9.73 0.18 -16.87
CA THR A 68 8.73 0.85 -17.72
C THR A 68 9.00 2.35 -17.87
N CYS A 69 9.44 3.00 -16.80
CA CYS A 69 9.85 4.40 -16.85
C CYS A 69 11.02 4.59 -17.84
N VAL A 70 12.05 3.76 -17.75
CA VAL A 70 13.22 3.82 -18.65
C VAL A 70 12.83 3.52 -20.10
N ASP A 71 12.01 2.49 -20.33
CA ASP A 71 11.54 2.08 -21.67
C ASP A 71 10.72 3.20 -22.36
N ASN A 72 10.10 4.07 -21.56
CA ASN A 72 9.39 5.27 -22.05
C ASN A 72 10.26 6.55 -22.08
N GLY A 73 11.57 6.42 -21.99
CA GLY A 73 12.52 7.54 -22.10
C GLY A 73 12.70 8.34 -20.80
N GLY A 74 12.19 7.84 -19.69
CA GLY A 74 12.43 8.42 -18.37
C GLY A 74 13.79 8.01 -17.81
N VAL A 75 14.19 8.66 -16.72
CA VAL A 75 15.41 8.34 -15.98
C VAL A 75 15.03 7.90 -14.57
N ALA A 76 15.40 6.67 -14.19
CA ALA A 76 15.21 6.14 -12.85
C ALA A 76 16.58 5.95 -12.19
N LEU A 77 16.88 6.76 -11.17
CA LEU A 77 18.14 6.71 -10.43
C LEU A 77 17.87 6.41 -8.96
N ASN A 78 18.57 5.41 -8.43
CA ASN A 78 18.66 5.18 -7.00
C ASN A 78 19.88 5.92 -6.42
N LYS A 79 20.01 5.94 -5.09
CA LYS A 79 21.12 6.61 -4.37
C LYS A 79 21.24 8.13 -4.62
N MET A 80 20.21 8.75 -5.19
CA MET A 80 20.11 10.19 -5.37
C MET A 80 19.15 10.76 -4.31
N LYS A 81 19.68 11.54 -3.37
CA LYS A 81 18.90 12.13 -2.27
C LYS A 81 18.57 13.58 -2.58
N VAL A 82 17.29 13.93 -2.57
CA VAL A 82 16.87 15.34 -2.65
C VAL A 82 17.31 16.08 -1.38
N LYS A 83 18.02 17.19 -1.56
CA LYS A 83 18.53 18.08 -0.49
C LYS A 83 17.69 19.34 -0.35
N SER A 84 17.22 19.90 -1.46
CA SER A 84 16.40 21.12 -1.47
C SER A 84 15.57 21.23 -2.74
N ILE A 85 14.53 22.05 -2.67
CA ILE A 85 13.71 22.46 -3.81
C ILE A 85 14.25 23.78 -4.36
N ILE A 86 14.42 23.86 -5.68
CA ILE A 86 14.81 25.09 -6.38
C ILE A 86 13.53 25.85 -6.73
N HIS A 87 13.49 27.15 -6.41
CA HIS A 87 12.38 28.01 -6.75
C HIS A 87 12.79 29.08 -7.77
N THR A 88 11.88 29.39 -8.68
CA THR A 88 11.96 30.54 -9.61
C THR A 88 10.62 31.21 -9.59
N ASP A 89 10.58 32.53 -9.34
CA ASP A 89 9.36 33.33 -9.23
C ASP A 89 8.31 32.72 -8.28
N GLY A 90 8.76 32.18 -7.13
CA GLY A 90 7.91 31.59 -6.10
C GLY A 90 7.32 30.21 -6.47
N LYS A 91 7.77 29.58 -7.55
CA LYS A 91 7.32 28.25 -7.97
C LYS A 91 8.49 27.27 -7.97
N ALA A 92 8.23 26.01 -7.58
CA ALA A 92 9.21 24.94 -7.69
C ALA A 92 9.61 24.74 -9.15
N SER A 93 10.90 24.86 -9.43
CA SER A 93 11.50 24.81 -10.79
C SER A 93 12.59 23.74 -10.92
N GLY A 94 12.81 22.96 -9.88
CA GLY A 94 13.80 21.89 -9.86
C GLY A 94 14.15 21.43 -8.46
N VAL A 95 15.18 20.63 -8.37
CA VAL A 95 15.72 20.10 -7.11
C VAL A 95 17.24 20.11 -7.12
N VAL A 96 17.83 20.23 -5.93
CA VAL A 96 19.23 19.85 -5.70
C VAL A 96 19.25 18.43 -5.16
N VAL A 97 20.04 17.57 -5.78
CA VAL A 97 20.20 16.17 -5.38
C VAL A 97 21.65 15.87 -5.05
N GLU A 98 21.87 15.02 -4.07
CA GLU A 98 23.17 14.49 -3.66
C GLU A 98 23.29 13.04 -4.15
N ASP A 99 24.36 12.73 -4.86
CA ASP A 99 24.77 11.35 -5.12
C ASP A 99 25.36 10.74 -3.83
N LEU A 100 24.68 9.80 -3.22
CA LEU A 100 25.11 9.17 -1.99
C LEU A 100 26.34 8.26 -2.14
N LEU A 101 26.81 8.00 -3.35
CA LEU A 101 28.02 7.22 -3.62
C LEU A 101 29.27 8.10 -3.68
N THR A 102 29.14 9.29 -4.24
CA THR A 102 30.26 10.22 -4.46
C THR A 102 30.25 11.39 -3.50
N GLY A 103 29.08 11.75 -2.94
CA GLY A 103 28.87 12.99 -2.16
C GLY A 103 28.73 14.24 -3.01
N GLU A 104 28.72 14.13 -4.33
CA GLU A 104 28.57 15.28 -5.23
C GLU A 104 27.11 15.75 -5.29
N GLU A 105 26.90 17.04 -5.47
CA GLU A 105 25.58 17.64 -5.60
C GLU A 105 25.31 18.09 -7.05
N TYR A 106 24.08 17.87 -7.50
CA TYR A 106 23.64 18.24 -8.84
C TYR A 106 22.33 19.04 -8.78
N SER A 107 22.25 20.09 -9.61
CA SER A 107 21.00 20.84 -9.80
C SER A 107 20.24 20.29 -11.00
N VAL A 108 19.03 19.78 -10.74
CA VAL A 108 18.14 19.24 -11.77
C VAL A 108 16.98 20.22 -11.98
N LYS A 109 16.89 20.81 -13.15
CA LYS A 109 15.79 21.70 -13.54
C LYS A 109 14.58 20.90 -13.99
N ALA A 110 13.39 21.31 -13.57
CA ALA A 110 12.13 20.66 -13.92
C ALA A 110 11.00 21.67 -14.06
N ARG A 111 9.99 21.34 -14.86
CA ARG A 111 8.73 22.11 -14.94
C ARG A 111 7.82 21.88 -13.76
N SER A 112 7.95 20.73 -13.11
CA SER A 112 7.18 20.35 -11.92
C SER A 112 8.01 19.38 -11.09
N VAL A 113 7.82 19.40 -9.78
CA VAL A 113 8.38 18.44 -8.83
C VAL A 113 7.23 17.69 -8.19
N VAL A 114 7.25 16.35 -8.26
CA VAL A 114 6.25 15.49 -7.65
C VAL A 114 6.87 14.82 -6.42
N ASN A 115 6.32 15.12 -5.25
CA ASN A 115 6.73 14.49 -4.01
C ASN A 115 5.95 13.18 -3.81
N ALA A 116 6.58 12.05 -4.11
CA ALA A 116 6.08 10.71 -3.89
C ALA A 116 6.89 9.96 -2.81
N GLY A 117 7.40 10.68 -1.81
CA GLY A 117 8.33 10.22 -0.79
C GLY A 117 7.73 9.31 0.28
N GLY A 118 6.45 8.89 0.18
CA GLY A 118 5.81 8.01 1.16
C GLY A 118 5.90 8.58 2.58
N ILE A 119 6.49 7.84 3.52
CA ILE A 119 6.65 8.29 4.92
C ILE A 119 7.56 9.51 5.08
N PHE A 120 8.35 9.87 4.06
CA PHE A 120 9.26 11.02 4.03
C PHE A 120 8.65 12.26 3.35
N VAL A 121 7.37 12.22 3.00
CA VAL A 121 6.67 13.35 2.33
C VAL A 121 6.84 14.65 3.11
N ASP A 122 6.68 14.61 4.44
CA ASP A 122 6.80 15.80 5.29
C ASP A 122 8.23 16.40 5.28
N ASP A 123 9.26 15.57 5.13
CA ASP A 123 10.65 16.08 5.06
C ASP A 123 10.89 16.84 3.75
N VAL A 124 10.33 16.35 2.64
CA VAL A 124 10.40 17.04 1.35
C VAL A 124 9.55 18.32 1.37
N MET A 125 8.34 18.29 1.99
CA MET A 125 7.50 19.48 2.12
C MET A 125 8.16 20.59 2.95
N LYS A 126 8.94 20.25 3.97
CA LYS A 126 9.75 21.23 4.73
C LYS A 126 10.84 21.88 3.90
N MET A 127 11.36 21.19 2.87
CA MET A 127 12.33 21.80 1.94
C MET A 127 11.66 22.83 1.03
N ASP A 128 10.36 22.66 0.74
CA ASP A 128 9.57 23.59 -0.06
C ASP A 128 9.10 24.79 0.76
N SER A 129 8.60 24.55 1.97
CA SER A 129 8.09 25.59 2.87
C SER A 129 8.46 25.32 4.34
N SER A 130 9.15 26.26 4.97
CA SER A 130 9.49 26.19 6.41
C SER A 130 8.27 26.23 7.33
N SER A 131 7.12 26.72 6.83
CA SER A 131 5.84 26.76 7.56
C SER A 131 5.03 25.47 7.46
N HIS A 132 5.56 24.42 6.82
CA HIS A 132 4.87 23.15 6.66
C HIS A 132 4.52 22.51 8.00
N THR A 133 3.25 22.13 8.16
CA THR A 133 2.76 21.36 9.31
C THR A 133 2.77 19.87 8.95
N LYS A 134 3.27 19.05 9.88
CA LYS A 134 3.34 17.59 9.70
C LYS A 134 1.96 17.01 9.40
N MET A 135 1.85 16.26 8.27
CA MET A 135 0.60 15.65 7.79
C MET A 135 0.60 14.13 7.95
N ILE A 136 1.77 13.49 7.86
CA ILE A 136 1.88 12.04 7.84
C ILE A 136 2.09 11.48 9.24
N VAL A 137 1.23 10.54 9.63
CA VAL A 137 1.42 9.69 10.80
C VAL A 137 1.85 8.31 10.30
N PRO A 138 3.14 7.95 10.38
CA PRO A 138 3.61 6.66 9.88
C PRO A 138 3.04 5.53 10.73
N SER A 139 2.66 4.43 10.08
CA SER A 139 2.26 3.18 10.70
C SER A 139 3.22 2.08 10.30
N GLN A 140 3.55 1.20 11.22
CA GLN A 140 4.43 0.06 10.97
C GLN A 140 3.65 -1.24 11.13
N GLY A 141 3.68 -2.09 10.08
CA GLY A 141 3.23 -3.47 10.14
C GLY A 141 4.39 -4.42 10.47
N VAL A 142 4.05 -5.59 10.99
CA VAL A 142 4.99 -6.71 11.20
C VAL A 142 4.52 -7.88 10.37
N HIS A 143 5.41 -8.46 9.56
CA HIS A 143 5.14 -9.68 8.79
C HIS A 143 5.86 -10.86 9.41
N LEU A 144 5.14 -11.97 9.55
CA LEU A 144 5.67 -13.26 9.96
C LEU A 144 5.42 -14.26 8.84
N VAL A 145 6.45 -14.98 8.43
CA VAL A 145 6.32 -16.07 7.47
C VAL A 145 6.16 -17.38 8.25
N LEU A 146 5.04 -18.06 8.01
CA LEU A 146 4.67 -19.29 8.69
C LEU A 146 4.46 -20.42 7.67
N ASP A 147 4.57 -21.67 8.12
CA ASP A 147 4.28 -22.85 7.32
C ASP A 147 2.78 -22.85 6.92
N MET A 148 2.48 -23.23 5.67
CA MET A 148 1.11 -23.32 5.13
C MET A 148 0.18 -24.23 5.93
N LYS A 149 0.73 -25.16 6.74
CA LYS A 149 -0.08 -26.01 7.66
C LYS A 149 -0.93 -25.22 8.64
N PHE A 150 -0.58 -23.96 8.93
CA PHE A 150 -1.34 -23.09 9.83
C PHE A 150 -2.57 -22.46 9.15
N LEU A 151 -2.57 -22.31 7.83
CA LEU A 151 -3.72 -21.75 7.10
C LEU A 151 -4.49 -22.82 6.32
N GLN A 152 -3.81 -23.75 5.63
CA GLN A 152 -4.36 -24.83 4.81
C GLN A 152 -5.43 -24.36 3.82
N SER A 153 -5.19 -23.23 3.16
CA SER A 153 -6.18 -22.57 2.30
C SER A 153 -5.49 -21.71 1.24
N ASP A 154 -6.08 -21.65 0.05
CA ASP A 154 -5.73 -20.67 -0.99
C ASP A 154 -6.42 -19.31 -0.77
N TYR A 155 -7.27 -19.22 0.25
CA TYR A 155 -7.93 -17.97 0.62
C TYR A 155 -7.13 -17.23 1.68
N ALA A 156 -6.99 -15.92 1.51
CA ALA A 156 -6.52 -15.04 2.57
C ALA A 156 -7.62 -14.81 3.63
N ILE A 157 -7.22 -14.55 4.85
CA ILE A 157 -8.12 -14.14 5.94
C ILE A 157 -7.77 -12.70 6.34
N MET A 158 -8.79 -11.88 6.48
CA MET A 158 -8.71 -10.61 7.20
C MET A 158 -9.57 -10.70 8.46
N VAL A 159 -8.95 -10.48 9.62
CA VAL A 159 -9.66 -10.28 10.89
C VAL A 159 -9.65 -8.77 11.17
N PRO A 160 -10.78 -8.08 10.98
CA PRO A 160 -10.82 -6.62 11.01
C PRO A 160 -10.58 -6.04 12.39
N LYS A 161 -10.80 -6.84 13.44
CA LYS A 161 -10.56 -6.43 14.83
C LYS A 161 -10.18 -7.63 15.67
N THR A 162 -8.97 -7.65 16.15
CA THR A 162 -8.46 -8.60 17.14
C THR A 162 -8.81 -8.14 18.56
N SER A 163 -8.54 -8.97 19.58
CA SER A 163 -8.81 -8.64 20.99
C SER A 163 -8.04 -7.38 21.46
N ASP A 164 -6.91 -7.07 20.83
CA ASP A 164 -6.09 -5.88 21.08
C ASP A 164 -6.40 -4.70 20.13
N GLY A 165 -7.47 -4.82 19.33
CA GLY A 165 -7.98 -3.75 18.47
C GLY A 165 -7.26 -3.59 17.12
N ARG A 166 -6.30 -4.45 16.81
CA ARG A 166 -5.56 -4.41 15.53
C ARG A 166 -6.25 -5.21 14.43
N VAL A 167 -5.89 -4.94 13.19
CA VAL A 167 -6.26 -5.78 12.04
C VAL A 167 -5.19 -6.85 11.85
N LEU A 168 -5.62 -8.09 11.61
CA LEU A 168 -4.75 -9.20 11.27
C LEU A 168 -5.05 -9.71 9.87
N PHE A 169 -4.00 -9.95 9.09
CA PHE A 169 -4.09 -10.65 7.82
C PHE A 169 -3.30 -11.96 7.90
N ALA A 170 -3.86 -13.03 7.34
CA ALA A 170 -3.11 -14.24 7.00
C ALA A 170 -3.29 -14.48 5.50
N VAL A 171 -2.20 -14.43 4.75
CA VAL A 171 -2.22 -14.43 3.28
C VAL A 171 -1.35 -15.58 2.80
N PRO A 172 -1.86 -16.51 1.96
CA PRO A 172 -1.04 -17.51 1.29
C PRO A 172 -0.07 -16.81 0.32
N TRP A 173 1.17 -17.28 0.30
CA TRP A 173 2.23 -16.70 -0.53
C TRP A 173 2.91 -17.76 -1.40
#